data_ef13899348f1f89fc5241abad13a7bdb
#
_entry.id   ef13899348f1f89fc5241abad13a7bdb
#
_cell.length_a   1.000
_cell.length_b   1.000
_cell.length_c   1.000
_cell.angle_alpha   90.00
_cell.angle_beta   90.00
_cell.angle_gamma   90.00
#
_symmetry.space_group_name_H-M   'P 1'
#
loop_
_entity.id
_entity.type
_entity.pdbx_description
1 polymer ?
#
loop_
_entity_poly.entity_id
_entity_poly.type
_entity_poly.pdbx_seq_one_letter_code
_entity_poly.pdbx_strand_id
1 'polypeptide(L)'
;MNASVETLNSRYGAPGRIVFRDGPAGCPSVLIANKYGSAEISLWGANVLDYRPTGVGPVIFRPAKREYNRGDSVHAGIPVCWPQFGNRFSKELPQHGFARKSVFEVRSTEYSEEKTEIVLGLRSDADTRKVWPHDFDLEYTVSVTMKLNLSLATANTGKEPFSFSCGFHPYLLVGERDRSRVRGLDGLVYFDGVAGEPDQAQCGDLALDHDVDHIFAMPTAPKHEYALVDEAAGRATAVVSSGNDAAVVWNPGPGGKLPDLAAEDWRKFVCVEPVSDWPGGRTLAPGERHVLAASIQCTLKPRTTA
;
A
#
# COMPACT_ATOMS: atom_id res chain seq x y z
N MET A 1 -6.70 -23.80 -7.31
CA MET A 1 -6.59 -23.31 -8.73
C MET A 1 -7.26 -21.96 -8.77
N ASN A 2 -6.61 -20.95 -9.35
CA ASN A 2 -7.25 -19.64 -9.52
C ASN A 2 -8.39 -19.75 -10.53
N ALA A 3 -9.51 -19.06 -10.28
CA ALA A 3 -10.58 -18.94 -11.25
C ALA A 3 -10.06 -18.27 -12.53
N SER A 4 -10.54 -18.71 -13.70
CA SER A 4 -10.17 -18.09 -14.97
C SER A 4 -10.70 -16.65 -15.05
N VAL A 5 -10.07 -15.81 -15.87
CA VAL A 5 -10.54 -14.44 -16.16
C VAL A 5 -12.01 -14.45 -16.62
N GLU A 6 -12.39 -15.41 -17.43
CA GLU A 6 -13.78 -15.57 -17.90
C GLU A 6 -14.75 -15.83 -16.74
N THR A 7 -14.40 -16.77 -15.84
CA THR A 7 -15.20 -17.08 -14.64
C THR A 7 -15.33 -15.87 -13.72
N LEU A 8 -14.22 -15.12 -13.52
CA LEU A 8 -14.22 -13.93 -12.69
C LEU A 8 -15.11 -12.82 -13.29
N ASN A 9 -15.02 -12.59 -14.60
CA ASN A 9 -15.88 -11.60 -15.28
C ASN A 9 -17.35 -12.01 -15.24
N SER A 10 -17.66 -13.30 -15.43
CA SER A 10 -19.04 -13.79 -15.35
C SER A 10 -19.65 -13.62 -13.96
N ARG A 11 -18.85 -13.80 -12.90
CA ARG A 11 -19.35 -13.79 -11.52
C ARG A 11 -19.30 -12.41 -10.85
N TYR A 12 -18.27 -11.63 -11.14
CA TYR A 12 -17.94 -10.40 -10.40
C TYR A 12 -17.77 -9.18 -11.32
N GLY A 13 -17.77 -9.38 -12.65
CA GLY A 13 -17.57 -8.32 -13.63
C GLY A 13 -18.79 -7.44 -13.79
N ALA A 14 -18.54 -6.18 -14.18
CA ALA A 14 -19.53 -5.21 -14.61
C ALA A 14 -18.93 -4.39 -15.76
N PRO A 15 -19.46 -4.50 -17.01
CA PRO A 15 -18.89 -3.83 -18.17
C PRO A 15 -18.63 -2.33 -17.96
N GLY A 16 -17.40 -1.89 -18.26
CA GLY A 16 -16.98 -0.50 -18.08
C GLY A 16 -16.76 -0.05 -16.63
N ARG A 17 -17.02 -0.91 -15.65
CA ARG A 17 -16.85 -0.61 -14.21
C ARG A 17 -15.88 -1.56 -13.53
N ILE A 18 -16.01 -2.86 -13.76
CA ILE A 18 -15.22 -3.92 -13.15
C ILE A 18 -14.88 -4.93 -14.21
N VAL A 19 -13.60 -5.01 -14.60
CA VAL A 19 -13.14 -5.88 -15.68
C VAL A 19 -11.90 -6.66 -15.24
N PHE A 20 -12.03 -7.98 -15.20
CA PHE A 20 -10.89 -8.87 -14.96
C PHE A 20 -10.16 -9.15 -16.26
N ARG A 21 -8.84 -9.23 -16.19
CA ARG A 21 -7.94 -9.49 -17.31
C ARG A 21 -6.70 -10.24 -16.85
N ASP A 22 -5.89 -10.72 -17.78
CA ASP A 22 -4.58 -11.28 -17.44
C ASP A 22 -3.71 -10.22 -16.77
N GLY A 23 -3.01 -10.64 -15.72
CA GLY A 23 -2.19 -9.78 -14.89
C GLY A 23 -0.79 -10.35 -14.64
N PRO A 24 0.00 -9.71 -13.79
CA PRO A 24 1.37 -10.12 -13.51
C PRO A 24 1.43 -11.51 -12.82
N ALA A 25 2.59 -12.17 -12.94
CA ALA A 25 2.89 -13.47 -12.34
C ALA A 25 1.89 -14.60 -12.74
N GLY A 26 1.23 -14.47 -13.90
CA GLY A 26 0.21 -15.42 -14.37
C GLY A 26 -1.04 -15.44 -13.47
N CYS A 27 -1.29 -14.38 -12.74
CA CYS A 27 -2.51 -14.19 -11.95
C CYS A 27 -3.39 -13.10 -12.58
N PRO A 28 -4.72 -13.20 -12.47
CA PRO A 28 -5.60 -12.14 -12.95
C PRO A 28 -5.35 -10.80 -12.25
N SER A 29 -5.60 -9.70 -12.96
CA SER A 29 -5.81 -8.38 -12.39
C SER A 29 -7.23 -7.91 -12.68
N VAL A 30 -7.71 -6.96 -11.90
CA VAL A 30 -9.01 -6.32 -12.07
C VAL A 30 -8.83 -4.84 -12.25
N LEU A 31 -9.49 -4.27 -13.24
CA LEU A 31 -9.68 -2.84 -13.41
C LEU A 31 -11.02 -2.45 -12.80
N ILE A 32 -11.02 -1.55 -11.84
CA ILE A 32 -12.21 -0.90 -11.30
C ILE A 32 -12.23 0.56 -11.74
N ALA A 33 -13.37 1.07 -12.21
CA ALA A 33 -13.47 2.41 -12.73
C ALA A 33 -14.85 3.04 -12.49
N ASN A 34 -14.86 4.36 -12.37
CA ASN A 34 -16.07 5.19 -12.35
C ASN A 34 -15.75 6.60 -12.88
N LYS A 35 -16.68 7.55 -12.69
CA LYS A 35 -16.51 8.94 -13.18
C LYS A 35 -15.33 9.67 -12.50
N TYR A 36 -14.88 9.23 -11.33
CA TYR A 36 -13.80 9.88 -10.57
C TYR A 36 -12.41 9.34 -10.90
N GLY A 37 -12.31 8.16 -11.49
CA GLY A 37 -11.04 7.57 -11.83
C GLY A 37 -11.08 6.06 -11.98
N SER A 38 -9.90 5.47 -12.05
CA SER A 38 -9.72 4.01 -12.16
C SER A 38 -8.55 3.52 -11.30
N ALA A 39 -8.63 2.26 -10.90
CA ALA A 39 -7.52 1.53 -10.27
C ALA A 39 -7.39 0.13 -10.86
N GLU A 40 -6.17 -0.34 -11.02
CA GLU A 40 -5.84 -1.72 -11.38
C GLU A 40 -5.30 -2.45 -10.16
N ILE A 41 -5.89 -3.59 -9.83
CA ILE A 41 -5.50 -4.41 -8.67
C ILE A 41 -5.13 -5.81 -9.16
N SER A 42 -3.93 -6.29 -8.83
CA SER A 42 -3.53 -7.69 -9.06
C SER A 42 -4.15 -8.58 -8.00
N LEU A 43 -4.65 -9.75 -8.37
CA LEU A 43 -5.03 -10.77 -7.39
C LEU A 43 -3.80 -11.42 -6.74
N TRP A 44 -2.62 -11.31 -7.33
CA TRP A 44 -1.36 -11.68 -6.69
C TRP A 44 -0.89 -10.54 -5.79
N GLY A 45 -0.82 -10.83 -4.48
CA GLY A 45 -0.47 -9.87 -3.44
C GLY A 45 -1.53 -8.81 -3.16
N ALA A 46 -2.69 -8.87 -3.81
CA ALA A 46 -3.73 -7.82 -3.78
C ALA A 46 -3.16 -6.41 -4.05
N ASN A 47 -2.06 -6.32 -4.82
CA ASN A 47 -1.33 -5.09 -5.05
C ASN A 47 -2.12 -4.14 -5.97
N VAL A 48 -2.39 -2.92 -5.52
CA VAL A 48 -2.91 -1.84 -6.37
C VAL A 48 -1.79 -1.37 -7.27
N LEU A 49 -1.80 -1.81 -8.53
CA LEU A 49 -0.73 -1.57 -9.50
C LEU A 49 -0.77 -0.18 -10.12
N ASP A 50 -1.96 0.43 -10.20
CA ASP A 50 -2.17 1.75 -10.80
C ASP A 50 -3.38 2.42 -10.17
N TYR A 51 -3.34 3.74 -10.06
CA TYR A 51 -4.46 4.59 -9.69
C TYR A 51 -4.40 5.88 -10.49
N ARG A 52 -5.52 6.21 -11.15
CA ARG A 52 -5.66 7.36 -12.06
C ARG A 52 -6.92 8.13 -11.74
N PRO A 53 -6.87 9.17 -10.90
CA PRO A 53 -7.99 10.10 -10.75
C PRO A 53 -8.26 10.83 -12.08
N THR A 54 -9.52 11.06 -12.38
CA THR A 54 -9.94 11.79 -13.58
C THR A 54 -9.33 13.20 -13.58
N GLY A 55 -8.70 13.59 -14.67
CA GLY A 55 -8.07 14.91 -14.84
C GLY A 55 -6.70 15.09 -14.18
N VAL A 56 -6.19 14.09 -13.44
CA VAL A 56 -4.90 14.19 -12.73
C VAL A 56 -3.79 13.33 -13.38
N GLY A 57 -4.15 12.15 -13.88
CA GLY A 57 -3.20 11.17 -14.41
C GLY A 57 -2.72 10.18 -13.33
N PRO A 58 -1.63 9.43 -13.59
CA PRO A 58 -1.16 8.39 -12.67
C PRO A 58 -0.62 8.99 -11.36
N VAL A 59 -1.01 8.36 -10.25
CA VAL A 59 -0.58 8.72 -8.88
C VAL A 59 0.39 7.70 -8.29
N ILE A 60 0.29 6.46 -8.76
CA ILE A 60 1.12 5.34 -8.29
C ILE A 60 2.24 5.09 -9.30
N PHE A 61 3.46 4.93 -8.79
CA PHE A 61 4.62 4.57 -9.60
C PHE A 61 4.49 3.15 -10.11
N ARG A 62 4.82 2.97 -11.38
CA ARG A 62 4.87 1.70 -12.07
C ARG A 62 6.14 1.65 -12.93
N PRO A 63 7.07 0.69 -12.70
CA PRO A 63 8.29 0.60 -13.48
C PRO A 63 8.00 0.24 -14.93
N ALA A 64 8.95 0.56 -15.82
CA ALA A 64 8.83 0.20 -17.24
C ALA A 64 8.87 -1.32 -17.44
N LYS A 65 9.72 -2.02 -16.71
CA LYS A 65 9.77 -3.49 -16.67
C LYS A 65 8.61 -4.01 -15.83
N ARG A 66 7.78 -4.91 -16.40
CA ARG A 66 6.54 -5.39 -15.79
C ARG A 66 6.45 -6.92 -15.75
N GLU A 67 7.58 -7.59 -15.92
CA GLU A 67 7.66 -9.03 -15.84
C GLU A 67 7.96 -9.44 -14.41
N TYR A 68 7.00 -10.08 -13.77
CA TYR A 68 7.12 -10.61 -12.42
C TYR A 68 6.86 -12.10 -12.43
N ASN A 69 7.67 -12.85 -11.66
CA ASN A 69 7.43 -14.26 -11.39
C ASN A 69 6.73 -14.41 -10.04
N ARG A 70 6.05 -15.53 -9.85
CA ARG A 70 5.50 -15.87 -8.52
C ARG A 70 6.64 -15.99 -7.52
N GLY A 71 6.49 -15.33 -6.38
CA GLY A 71 7.51 -15.28 -5.34
C GLY A 71 8.41 -14.05 -5.39
N ASP A 72 8.44 -13.30 -6.50
CA ASP A 72 9.15 -12.04 -6.57
C ASP A 72 8.53 -10.98 -5.63
N SER A 73 9.35 -10.06 -5.15
CA SER A 73 8.85 -8.84 -4.53
C SER A 73 8.63 -7.79 -5.61
N VAL A 74 7.49 -7.11 -5.58
CA VAL A 74 7.17 -6.02 -6.51
C VAL A 74 7.42 -4.70 -5.79
N HIS A 75 8.40 -3.92 -6.25
CA HIS A 75 8.73 -2.61 -5.70
C HIS A 75 8.00 -1.51 -6.50
N ALA A 76 6.68 -1.61 -6.52
CA ALA A 76 5.77 -0.72 -7.21
C ALA A 76 4.34 -0.92 -6.73
N GLY A 77 3.44 0.00 -7.06
CA GLY A 77 2.06 -0.13 -6.66
C GLY A 77 1.84 0.22 -5.19
N ILE A 78 0.92 -0.51 -4.55
CA ILE A 78 0.65 -0.44 -3.11
C ILE A 78 0.68 -1.85 -2.54
N PRO A 79 1.87 -2.44 -2.30
CA PRO A 79 1.98 -3.74 -1.66
C PRO A 79 1.32 -3.78 -0.28
N VAL A 80 0.67 -4.89 0.02
CA VAL A 80 0.13 -5.20 1.35
C VAL A 80 1.19 -5.95 2.15
N CYS A 81 1.74 -5.31 3.19
CA CYS A 81 2.71 -5.90 4.10
C CYS A 81 1.96 -6.53 5.28
N TRP A 82 1.97 -7.87 5.38
CA TRP A 82 1.29 -8.64 6.42
C TRP A 82 1.81 -10.09 6.43
N PRO A 83 1.94 -10.82 7.57
CA PRO A 83 1.65 -10.42 8.93
C PRO A 83 2.80 -9.69 9.63
N GLN A 84 3.78 -9.19 8.86
CA GLN A 84 4.77 -8.28 9.39
C GLN A 84 5.08 -7.17 8.39
N PHE A 85 5.40 -5.98 8.93
CA PHE A 85 5.98 -4.87 8.19
C PHE A 85 7.50 -4.85 8.42
N GLY A 86 8.30 -4.64 7.37
CA GLY A 86 9.75 -4.74 7.48
C GLY A 86 10.21 -6.15 7.87
N ASN A 87 11.17 -6.23 8.80
CA ASN A 87 11.74 -7.47 9.35
C ASN A 87 11.97 -7.40 10.86
N ARG A 88 11.31 -6.43 11.53
CA ARG A 88 11.54 -6.12 12.96
C ARG A 88 10.72 -6.99 13.88
N PHE A 89 9.55 -7.42 13.45
CA PHE A 89 8.61 -8.18 14.26
C PHE A 89 9.08 -9.62 14.49
N SER A 90 9.48 -10.32 13.44
CA SER A 90 10.04 -11.67 13.51
C SER A 90 11.11 -11.89 12.44
N LYS A 91 12.20 -12.53 12.82
CA LYS A 91 13.26 -12.95 11.88
C LYS A 91 12.91 -14.22 11.11
N GLU A 92 11.90 -14.96 11.57
CA GLU A 92 11.43 -16.20 10.95
C GLU A 92 10.46 -15.91 9.79
N LEU A 93 9.78 -14.77 9.82
CA LEU A 93 8.89 -14.33 8.75
C LEU A 93 9.69 -13.66 7.61
N PRO A 94 9.25 -13.82 6.36
CA PRO A 94 9.85 -13.07 5.26
C PRO A 94 9.65 -11.57 5.45
N GLN A 95 10.62 -10.77 5.00
CA GLN A 95 10.53 -9.31 5.04
C GLN A 95 9.21 -8.83 4.41
N HIS A 96 8.47 -7.95 5.11
CA HIS A 96 7.14 -7.49 4.80
C HIS A 96 6.07 -8.60 4.73
N GLY A 97 6.31 -9.75 5.35
CA GLY A 97 5.38 -10.86 5.40
C GLY A 97 5.17 -11.58 4.07
N PHE A 98 4.13 -12.38 4.00
CA PHE A 98 3.84 -13.21 2.84
C PHE A 98 2.58 -12.77 2.06
N ALA A 99 1.72 -11.88 2.58
CA ALA A 99 0.50 -11.48 1.91
C ALA A 99 0.77 -10.92 0.50
N ARG A 100 1.81 -10.08 0.35
CA ARG A 100 2.21 -9.51 -0.96
C ARG A 100 2.69 -10.55 -2.00
N LYS A 101 2.89 -11.80 -1.60
CA LYS A 101 3.29 -12.93 -2.45
C LYS A 101 2.23 -14.02 -2.54
N SER A 102 1.08 -13.82 -1.89
CA SER A 102 -0.05 -14.74 -1.89
C SER A 102 -1.07 -14.35 -2.95
N VAL A 103 -1.89 -15.33 -3.37
CA VAL A 103 -3.01 -15.05 -4.27
C VAL A 103 -4.27 -14.85 -3.44
N PHE A 104 -4.91 -13.71 -3.64
CA PHE A 104 -6.16 -13.37 -2.97
C PHE A 104 -7.36 -13.87 -3.79
N GLU A 105 -8.39 -14.33 -3.10
CA GLU A 105 -9.70 -14.65 -3.69
C GLU A 105 -10.56 -13.39 -3.80
N VAL A 106 -11.40 -13.32 -4.84
CA VAL A 106 -12.43 -12.27 -4.91
C VAL A 106 -13.62 -12.70 -4.06
N ARG A 107 -14.01 -11.87 -3.09
CA ARG A 107 -15.19 -12.10 -2.22
C ARG A 107 -16.44 -11.45 -2.78
N SER A 108 -16.34 -10.19 -3.14
CA SER A 108 -17.45 -9.43 -3.69
C SER A 108 -16.97 -8.25 -4.53
N THR A 109 -17.87 -7.72 -5.33
CA THR A 109 -17.73 -6.46 -6.03
C THR A 109 -19.03 -5.65 -5.91
N GLU A 110 -18.88 -4.33 -5.86
CA GLU A 110 -20.00 -3.40 -5.82
C GLU A 110 -19.70 -2.20 -6.72
N TYR A 111 -20.72 -1.66 -7.37
CA TYR A 111 -20.58 -0.43 -8.13
C TYR A 111 -21.85 0.43 -8.09
N SER A 112 -21.63 1.74 -8.12
CA SER A 112 -22.64 2.77 -8.29
C SER A 112 -22.05 3.91 -9.15
N GLU A 113 -22.76 5.01 -9.30
CA GLU A 113 -22.18 6.20 -9.95
C GLU A 113 -21.05 6.81 -9.13
N GLU A 114 -21.09 6.70 -7.81
CA GLU A 114 -20.17 7.36 -6.88
C GLU A 114 -19.05 6.43 -6.37
N LYS A 115 -19.20 5.11 -6.50
CA LYS A 115 -18.27 4.13 -5.94
C LYS A 115 -18.14 2.92 -6.87
N THR A 116 -16.91 2.44 -7.02
CA THR A 116 -16.63 1.09 -7.54
C THR A 116 -15.67 0.41 -6.59
N GLU A 117 -16.00 -0.79 -6.14
CA GLU A 117 -15.33 -1.48 -5.04
C GLU A 117 -15.11 -2.96 -5.35
N ILE A 118 -14.00 -3.48 -4.87
CA ILE A 118 -13.71 -4.92 -4.80
C ILE A 118 -13.26 -5.29 -3.39
N VAL A 119 -13.76 -6.42 -2.91
CA VAL A 119 -13.34 -7.06 -1.67
C VAL A 119 -12.56 -8.33 -2.01
N LEU A 120 -11.32 -8.38 -1.55
CA LEU A 120 -10.40 -9.50 -1.70
C LEU A 120 -10.17 -10.18 -0.36
N GLY A 121 -9.89 -11.47 -0.37
CA GLY A 121 -9.66 -12.25 0.85
C GLY A 121 -8.44 -13.16 0.77
N LEU A 122 -7.80 -13.37 1.92
CA LEU A 122 -6.77 -14.39 2.13
C LEU A 122 -7.04 -15.04 3.49
N ARG A 123 -7.16 -16.36 3.50
CA ARG A 123 -7.36 -17.16 4.72
C ARG A 123 -6.18 -18.05 5.00
N SER A 124 -6.02 -18.42 6.27
CA SER A 124 -5.06 -19.43 6.65
C SER A 124 -5.37 -20.76 5.96
N ASP A 125 -4.32 -21.38 5.45
CA ASP A 125 -4.34 -22.72 4.85
C ASP A 125 -3.14 -23.55 5.35
N ALA A 126 -2.95 -24.73 4.80
CA ALA A 126 -1.85 -25.60 5.18
C ALA A 126 -0.47 -25.00 4.89
N ASP A 127 -0.35 -24.15 3.85
CA ASP A 127 0.93 -23.58 3.45
C ASP A 127 1.25 -22.32 4.27
N THR A 128 0.27 -21.47 4.51
CA THR A 128 0.46 -20.29 5.37
C THR A 128 0.79 -20.67 6.81
N ARG A 129 0.19 -21.77 7.34
CA ARG A 129 0.48 -22.26 8.69
C ARG A 129 1.90 -22.82 8.86
N LYS A 130 2.57 -23.25 7.79
CA LYS A 130 3.99 -23.65 7.82
C LYS A 130 4.90 -22.46 8.08
N VAL A 131 4.50 -21.27 7.61
CA VAL A 131 5.27 -20.02 7.73
C VAL A 131 4.87 -19.27 9.00
N TRP A 132 3.57 -19.26 9.33
CA TRP A 132 3.00 -18.55 10.46
C TRP A 132 1.81 -19.36 11.02
N PRO A 133 2.00 -20.09 12.14
CA PRO A 133 1.08 -21.14 12.58
C PRO A 133 -0.18 -20.60 13.29
N HIS A 134 -0.88 -19.67 12.67
CA HIS A 134 -2.09 -19.06 13.19
C HIS A 134 -3.24 -19.14 12.18
N ASP A 135 -4.46 -19.21 12.70
CA ASP A 135 -5.67 -19.12 11.90
C ASP A 135 -6.12 -17.67 11.80
N PHE A 136 -6.28 -17.20 10.57
CA PHE A 136 -6.64 -15.83 10.28
C PHE A 136 -7.62 -15.73 9.10
N ASP A 137 -8.33 -14.62 9.07
CA ASP A 137 -9.04 -14.15 7.88
C ASP A 137 -8.61 -12.70 7.60
N LEU A 138 -7.99 -12.50 6.45
CA LEU A 138 -7.58 -11.20 5.96
C LEU A 138 -8.55 -10.75 4.87
N GLU A 139 -9.15 -9.58 5.07
CA GLU A 139 -10.05 -8.94 4.12
C GLU A 139 -9.47 -7.61 3.66
N TYR A 140 -9.29 -7.46 2.36
CA TYR A 140 -8.79 -6.25 1.77
C TYR A 140 -9.80 -5.65 0.82
N THR A 141 -10.30 -4.46 1.16
CA THR A 141 -11.24 -3.69 0.35
C THR A 141 -10.51 -2.57 -0.36
N VAL A 142 -10.69 -2.49 -1.67
CA VAL A 142 -10.21 -1.38 -2.51
C VAL A 142 -11.40 -0.74 -3.19
N SER A 143 -11.55 0.57 -3.04
CA SER A 143 -12.61 1.30 -3.74
C SER A 143 -12.12 2.62 -4.34
N VAL A 144 -12.66 2.95 -5.48
CA VAL A 144 -12.52 4.25 -6.14
C VAL A 144 -13.80 5.05 -5.88
N THR A 145 -13.62 6.20 -5.25
CA THR A 145 -14.61 7.29 -5.12
C THR A 145 -13.94 8.55 -5.65
N MET A 146 -14.16 9.73 -5.07
CA MET A 146 -13.27 10.89 -5.29
C MET A 146 -11.83 10.65 -4.81
N LYS A 147 -11.60 9.52 -4.13
CA LYS A 147 -10.31 9.05 -3.61
C LYS A 147 -10.16 7.58 -3.92
N LEU A 148 -8.92 7.09 -3.88
CA LEU A 148 -8.67 5.66 -3.68
C LEU A 148 -8.77 5.36 -2.19
N ASN A 149 -9.61 4.40 -1.82
CA ASN A 149 -9.75 3.96 -0.43
C ASN A 149 -9.29 2.51 -0.30
N LEU A 150 -8.56 2.25 0.76
CA LEU A 150 -7.96 0.98 1.12
C LEU A 150 -8.38 0.62 2.54
N SER A 151 -8.78 -0.61 2.78
CA SER A 151 -9.10 -1.11 4.12
C SER A 151 -8.65 -2.54 4.26
N LEU A 152 -7.69 -2.80 5.15
CA LEU A 152 -7.17 -4.12 5.47
C LEU A 152 -7.64 -4.53 6.85
N ALA A 153 -8.51 -5.51 6.90
CA ALA A 153 -9.01 -6.07 8.14
C ALA A 153 -8.34 -7.42 8.41
N THR A 154 -7.71 -7.54 9.56
CA THR A 154 -7.14 -8.78 10.08
C THR A 154 -8.03 -9.32 11.18
N ALA A 155 -8.55 -10.53 11.04
CA ALA A 155 -9.32 -11.22 12.07
C ALA A 155 -8.60 -12.46 12.56
N ASN A 156 -8.56 -12.64 13.89
CA ASN A 156 -8.11 -13.88 14.50
C ASN A 156 -9.25 -14.89 14.50
N THR A 157 -9.15 -15.91 13.64
CA THR A 157 -10.15 -17.00 13.53
C THR A 157 -9.73 -18.27 14.28
N GLY A 158 -8.56 -18.22 14.95
CA GLY A 158 -8.01 -19.30 15.74
C GLY A 158 -8.54 -19.35 17.16
N LYS A 159 -7.90 -20.18 17.98
CA LYS A 159 -8.22 -20.39 19.39
C LYS A 159 -7.25 -19.71 20.35
N GLU A 160 -6.08 -19.32 19.85
CA GLU A 160 -5.00 -18.67 20.59
C GLU A 160 -4.80 -17.25 20.12
N PRO A 161 -4.39 -16.32 20.98
CA PRO A 161 -4.01 -14.99 20.54
C PRO A 161 -2.79 -15.03 19.63
N PHE A 162 -2.71 -14.09 18.71
CA PHE A 162 -1.50 -13.87 17.93
C PHE A 162 -1.16 -12.39 17.81
N SER A 163 0.13 -12.12 17.61
CA SER A 163 0.61 -10.78 17.32
C SER A 163 1.06 -10.67 15.87
N PHE A 164 0.85 -9.50 15.27
CA PHE A 164 1.23 -9.21 13.88
C PHE A 164 1.53 -7.71 13.72
N SER A 165 2.18 -7.35 12.64
CA SER A 165 2.24 -5.99 12.15
C SER A 165 1.78 -5.92 10.70
N CYS A 166 1.32 -4.76 10.26
CA CYS A 166 0.84 -4.58 8.90
C CYS A 166 1.07 -3.16 8.39
N GLY A 167 1.10 -3.00 7.07
CA GLY A 167 1.22 -1.69 6.44
C GLY A 167 0.80 -1.71 4.99
N PHE A 168 0.42 -0.54 4.49
CA PHE A 168 0.38 -0.26 3.06
C PHE A 168 1.70 0.40 2.65
N HIS A 169 2.28 -0.05 1.55
CA HIS A 169 3.57 0.45 1.06
C HIS A 169 3.39 1.17 -0.30
N PRO A 170 2.69 2.32 -0.35
CA PRO A 170 2.38 3.00 -1.59
C PRO A 170 3.62 3.67 -2.18
N TYR A 171 3.97 3.28 -3.39
CA TYR A 171 4.98 3.94 -4.22
C TYR A 171 4.30 5.12 -4.93
N LEU A 172 4.30 6.29 -4.30
CA LEU A 172 3.67 7.50 -4.85
C LEU A 172 4.57 8.10 -5.94
N LEU A 173 4.01 8.27 -7.15
CA LEU A 173 4.73 8.81 -8.30
C LEU A 173 5.03 10.31 -8.09
N VAL A 174 6.26 10.72 -8.36
CA VAL A 174 6.72 12.11 -8.39
C VAL A 174 7.37 12.46 -9.72
N GLY A 175 7.38 13.74 -10.09
CA GLY A 175 8.13 14.24 -11.24
C GLY A 175 9.63 14.24 -10.97
N GLU A 176 10.03 14.79 -9.83
CA GLU A 176 11.40 14.82 -9.34
C GLU A 176 11.42 14.65 -7.81
N ARG A 177 12.06 13.60 -7.31
CA ARG A 177 12.13 13.30 -5.87
C ARG A 177 12.74 14.46 -5.08
N ASP A 178 13.89 14.97 -5.52
CA ASP A 178 14.66 16.00 -4.81
C ASP A 178 13.94 17.38 -4.76
N ARG A 179 12.87 17.54 -5.53
CA ARG A 179 11.96 18.69 -5.51
C ARG A 179 10.62 18.39 -4.87
N SER A 180 10.59 17.32 -4.08
CA SER A 180 9.39 16.89 -3.35
C SER A 180 9.65 16.98 -1.85
N ARG A 181 8.57 17.04 -1.06
CA ARG A 181 8.62 17.03 0.40
C ARG A 181 7.36 16.39 0.98
N VAL A 182 7.46 15.89 2.19
CA VAL A 182 6.31 15.36 2.94
C VAL A 182 5.92 16.34 4.04
N ARG A 183 4.64 16.72 4.06
CA ARG A 183 3.99 17.56 5.07
C ARG A 183 3.22 16.74 6.08
N GLY A 184 2.97 17.33 7.26
CA GLY A 184 2.14 16.73 8.30
C GLY A 184 2.92 15.86 9.28
N LEU A 185 4.26 15.94 9.24
CA LEU A 185 5.17 15.18 10.11
C LEU A 185 5.92 16.08 11.11
N ASP A 186 5.71 17.40 11.07
CA ASP A 186 6.37 18.37 11.95
C ASP A 186 6.12 18.07 13.43
N GLY A 187 7.18 18.11 14.22
CA GLY A 187 7.17 17.81 15.65
C GLY A 187 7.07 16.32 16.01
N LEU A 188 6.89 15.42 15.04
CA LEU A 188 6.85 13.98 15.30
C LEU A 188 8.25 13.42 15.50
N VAL A 189 8.34 12.46 16.43
CA VAL A 189 9.57 11.71 16.66
C VAL A 189 9.69 10.59 15.63
N TYR A 190 10.89 10.43 15.07
CA TYR A 190 11.19 9.36 14.13
C TYR A 190 12.52 8.66 14.43
N PHE A 191 12.61 7.40 14.03
CA PHE A 191 13.85 6.64 13.94
C PHE A 191 14.37 6.77 12.49
N ASP A 192 15.67 7.10 12.34
CA ASP A 192 16.35 7.14 11.05
C ASP A 192 16.97 5.77 10.71
N GLY A 193 16.35 5.05 9.79
CA GLY A 193 16.82 3.73 9.35
C GLY A 193 18.07 3.77 8.47
N VAL A 194 18.39 4.91 7.86
CA VAL A 194 19.62 5.11 7.06
C VAL A 194 20.82 5.31 7.98
N ALA A 195 20.72 6.23 8.91
CA ALA A 195 21.79 6.53 9.87
C ALA A 195 21.90 5.52 11.01
N GLY A 196 20.82 4.78 11.29
CA GLY A 196 20.72 3.92 12.47
C GLY A 196 20.67 4.73 13.77
N GLU A 197 20.27 6.00 13.68
CA GLU A 197 20.27 6.94 14.79
C GLU A 197 18.99 6.81 15.63
N PRO A 198 19.10 7.07 16.95
CA PRO A 198 17.96 7.08 17.84
C PRO A 198 16.98 8.21 17.49
N ASP A 199 15.85 8.16 18.16
CA ASP A 199 14.70 9.05 17.95
C ASP A 199 15.09 10.53 17.85
N GLN A 200 14.71 11.12 16.72
CA GLN A 200 14.90 12.54 16.39
C GLN A 200 13.54 13.19 16.21
N ALA A 201 13.44 14.49 16.41
CA ALA A 201 12.21 15.25 16.13
C ALA A 201 12.27 15.89 14.75
N GLN A 202 11.26 15.65 13.93
CA GLN A 202 11.12 16.31 12.63
C GLN A 202 10.84 17.81 12.85
N CYS A 203 11.55 18.64 12.12
CA CYS A 203 11.32 20.08 12.10
C CYS A 203 10.84 20.51 10.72
N GLY A 204 9.61 21.02 10.65
CA GLY A 204 8.99 21.45 9.40
C GLY A 204 8.64 20.29 8.44
N ASP A 205 8.50 20.64 7.15
CA ASP A 205 8.27 19.65 6.09
C ASP A 205 9.52 18.77 5.91
N LEU A 206 9.35 17.46 5.74
CA LEU A 206 10.46 16.56 5.44
C LEU A 206 10.91 16.73 3.98
N ALA A 207 12.10 17.28 3.76
CA ALA A 207 12.72 17.37 2.45
C ALA A 207 13.17 15.98 1.96
N LEU A 208 13.20 15.78 0.64
CA LEU A 208 13.54 14.49 0.02
C LEU A 208 14.78 14.61 -0.89
N ASP A 209 15.70 15.49 -0.55
CA ASP A 209 16.97 15.73 -1.23
C ASP A 209 18.13 14.88 -0.72
N HIS A 210 17.86 14.00 0.25
CA HIS A 210 18.78 13.04 0.85
C HIS A 210 18.16 11.64 0.93
N ASP A 211 18.94 10.63 1.35
CA ASP A 211 18.42 9.27 1.55
C ASP A 211 17.48 9.25 2.76
N VAL A 212 16.32 8.61 2.62
CA VAL A 212 15.24 8.64 3.61
C VAL A 212 14.73 7.23 3.88
N ASP A 213 14.81 6.81 5.15
CA ASP A 213 14.12 5.66 5.73
C ASP A 213 13.68 6.04 7.14
N HIS A 214 12.70 6.95 7.23
CA HIS A 214 12.24 7.51 8.49
C HIS A 214 10.96 6.85 8.95
N ILE A 215 10.97 6.33 10.19
CA ILE A 215 9.82 5.69 10.83
C ILE A 215 9.31 6.60 11.93
N PHE A 216 8.22 7.27 11.67
CA PHE A 216 7.57 8.21 12.57
C PHE A 216 6.63 7.49 13.54
N ALA A 217 6.77 7.74 14.85
CA ALA A 217 5.78 7.37 15.83
C ALA A 217 4.56 8.29 15.71
N MET A 218 3.39 7.71 15.44
CA MET A 218 2.16 8.49 15.29
C MET A 218 1.43 8.63 16.63
N PRO A 219 0.93 9.82 16.98
CA PRO A 219 0.16 10.02 18.21
C PRO A 219 -1.15 9.23 18.15
N THR A 220 -1.74 8.94 19.31
CA THR A 220 -3.08 8.34 19.34
C THR A 220 -4.10 9.34 18.81
N ALA A 221 -4.63 9.07 17.64
CA ALA A 221 -5.66 9.88 17.00
C ALA A 221 -6.59 9.01 16.15
N PRO A 222 -7.83 9.45 15.91
CA PRO A 222 -8.76 8.69 15.07
C PRO A 222 -8.32 8.63 13.60
N LYS A 223 -7.53 9.62 13.16
CA LYS A 223 -6.97 9.72 11.80
C LYS A 223 -5.66 10.47 11.81
N HIS A 224 -4.79 10.12 10.88
CA HIS A 224 -3.56 10.83 10.57
C HIS A 224 -3.61 11.31 9.12
N GLU A 225 -3.06 12.49 8.86
CA GLU A 225 -2.99 13.07 7.52
C GLU A 225 -1.59 13.59 7.25
N TYR A 226 -1.02 13.14 6.14
CA TYR A 226 0.23 13.64 5.59
C TYR A 226 0.10 13.78 4.07
N ALA A 227 0.93 14.61 3.47
CA ALA A 227 0.86 14.89 2.04
C ALA A 227 2.23 14.96 1.40
N LEU A 228 2.42 14.19 0.33
CA LEU A 228 3.55 14.31 -0.58
C LEU A 228 3.30 15.47 -1.54
N VAL A 229 4.09 16.54 -1.40
CA VAL A 229 4.05 17.71 -2.27
C VAL A 229 5.13 17.57 -3.33
N ASP A 230 4.72 17.50 -4.59
CA ASP A 230 5.56 17.35 -5.77
C ASP A 230 5.57 18.70 -6.51
N GLU A 231 6.63 19.47 -6.30
CA GLU A 231 6.79 20.79 -6.91
C GLU A 231 7.00 20.69 -8.44
N ALA A 232 7.73 19.66 -8.88
CA ALA A 232 8.06 19.48 -10.29
C ALA A 232 6.82 19.15 -11.14
N ALA A 233 5.92 18.32 -10.63
CA ALA A 233 4.68 17.98 -11.31
C ALA A 233 3.51 18.93 -10.94
N GLY A 234 3.72 19.88 -10.02
CA GLY A 234 2.69 20.84 -9.60
C GLY A 234 1.47 20.16 -8.96
N ARG A 235 1.68 19.18 -8.08
CA ARG A 235 0.60 18.40 -7.44
C ARG A 235 0.89 18.09 -5.98
N ALA A 236 -0.14 17.71 -5.25
CA ALA A 236 -0.02 17.18 -3.90
C ALA A 236 -0.86 15.91 -3.77
N THR A 237 -0.26 14.87 -3.18
CA THR A 237 -0.93 13.60 -2.89
C THR A 237 -1.09 13.45 -1.38
N ALA A 238 -2.32 13.61 -0.91
CA ALA A 238 -2.67 13.40 0.49
C ALA A 238 -2.89 11.92 0.76
N VAL A 239 -2.37 11.44 1.90
CA VAL A 239 -2.63 10.14 2.49
C VAL A 239 -3.28 10.38 3.84
N VAL A 240 -4.53 9.93 3.99
CA VAL A 240 -5.24 9.96 5.27
C VAL A 240 -5.41 8.53 5.74
N SER A 241 -4.99 8.23 6.96
CA SER A 241 -4.98 6.87 7.49
C SER A 241 -5.62 6.77 8.88
N SER A 242 -6.00 5.55 9.25
CA SER A 242 -6.49 5.20 10.59
C SER A 242 -6.13 3.76 10.93
N GLY A 243 -6.07 3.44 12.23
CA GLY A 243 -5.65 2.13 12.70
C GLY A 243 -4.14 1.89 12.66
N ASN A 244 -3.36 2.88 12.22
CA ASN A 244 -1.91 2.90 12.27
C ASN A 244 -1.41 3.61 13.54
N ASP A 245 -0.21 3.23 13.99
CA ASP A 245 0.54 3.84 15.09
C ASP A 245 1.94 4.29 14.63
N ALA A 246 2.25 4.05 13.36
CA ALA A 246 3.46 4.55 12.72
C ALA A 246 3.17 5.04 11.30
N ALA A 247 4.06 5.88 10.78
CA ALA A 247 4.15 6.24 9.36
C ALA A 247 5.59 6.11 8.90
N VAL A 248 5.81 5.55 7.71
CA VAL A 248 7.16 5.45 7.13
C VAL A 248 7.25 6.34 5.92
N VAL A 249 8.33 7.10 5.83
CA VAL A 249 8.74 7.77 4.59
C VAL A 249 10.03 7.12 4.12
N TRP A 250 9.98 6.55 2.93
CA TRP A 250 11.10 5.79 2.40
C TRP A 250 11.35 6.04 0.92
N ASN A 251 12.62 6.03 0.56
CA ASN A 251 13.10 5.96 -0.81
C ASN A 251 14.47 5.28 -0.81
N PRO A 252 14.77 4.33 -1.73
CA PRO A 252 16.03 3.58 -1.73
C PRO A 252 17.27 4.43 -2.02
N GLY A 253 17.11 5.66 -2.50
CA GLY A 253 18.21 6.51 -2.93
C GLY A 253 19.03 5.93 -4.09
N PRO A 254 20.15 6.59 -4.45
CA PRO A 254 21.01 6.16 -5.56
C PRO A 254 21.77 4.85 -5.26
N GLY A 255 21.90 4.49 -3.98
CA GLY A 255 22.59 3.27 -3.53
C GLY A 255 21.66 2.03 -3.48
N GLY A 256 20.35 2.23 -3.52
CA GLY A 256 19.38 1.16 -3.38
C GLY A 256 19.29 0.28 -4.63
N LYS A 257 19.60 -1.01 -4.47
CA LYS A 257 19.51 -2.01 -5.55
C LYS A 257 18.23 -2.82 -5.40
N LEU A 258 17.21 -2.46 -6.16
CA LEU A 258 15.96 -3.21 -6.25
C LEU A 258 15.93 -3.92 -7.62
N PRO A 259 15.87 -5.26 -7.67
CA PRO A 259 16.14 -6.03 -8.89
C PRO A 259 15.12 -5.83 -10.01
N ASP A 260 13.93 -5.34 -9.68
CA ASP A 260 12.83 -5.07 -10.60
C ASP A 260 12.73 -3.60 -11.04
N LEU A 261 13.64 -2.73 -10.55
CA LEU A 261 13.70 -1.32 -10.92
C LEU A 261 14.89 -1.02 -11.83
N ALA A 262 14.71 -0.05 -12.74
CA ALA A 262 15.84 0.54 -13.46
C ALA A 262 16.65 1.45 -12.52
N ALA A 263 17.93 1.69 -12.88
CA ALA A 263 18.89 2.43 -12.04
C ALA A 263 18.40 3.81 -11.57
N GLU A 264 17.59 4.50 -12.39
CA GLU A 264 17.10 5.86 -12.10
C GLU A 264 15.62 5.88 -11.64
N ASP A 265 14.98 4.73 -11.47
CA ASP A 265 13.56 4.70 -11.08
C ASP A 265 13.32 5.24 -9.67
N TRP A 266 14.32 5.16 -8.78
CA TRP A 266 14.25 5.74 -7.43
C TRP A 266 13.95 7.25 -7.43
N ARG A 267 14.26 7.98 -8.50
CA ARG A 267 13.95 9.41 -8.64
C ARG A 267 12.47 9.71 -8.87
N LYS A 268 11.69 8.68 -9.22
CA LYS A 268 10.31 8.83 -9.72
C LYS A 268 9.25 8.51 -8.68
N PHE A 269 9.64 8.08 -7.47
CA PHE A 269 8.67 7.76 -6.44
C PHE A 269 9.16 8.12 -5.03
N VAL A 270 8.21 8.22 -4.13
CA VAL A 270 8.42 8.26 -2.68
C VAL A 270 7.38 7.38 -2.04
N CYS A 271 7.79 6.55 -1.09
CA CYS A 271 6.87 5.76 -0.29
C CYS A 271 6.47 6.56 0.96
N VAL A 272 5.14 6.66 1.19
CA VAL A 272 4.56 7.31 2.36
C VAL A 272 3.53 6.34 2.94
N GLU A 273 3.90 5.64 3.99
CA GLU A 273 3.36 4.35 4.38
C GLU A 273 2.66 4.41 5.73
N PRO A 274 1.33 4.24 5.78
CA PRO A 274 0.64 4.00 7.05
C PRO A 274 0.92 2.57 7.54
N VAL A 275 1.41 2.45 8.79
CA VAL A 275 1.87 1.19 9.36
C VAL A 275 1.31 0.99 10.76
N SER A 276 0.91 -0.23 11.09
CA SER A 276 0.58 -0.69 12.42
C SER A 276 1.67 -1.66 12.88
N ASP A 277 2.69 -1.13 13.55
CA ASP A 277 3.91 -1.86 13.91
C ASP A 277 4.59 -1.37 15.21
N TRP A 278 4.26 -0.18 15.68
CA TRP A 278 4.99 0.48 16.76
C TRP A 278 4.30 0.35 18.11
N PRO A 279 5.01 0.00 19.19
CA PRO A 279 6.40 -0.45 19.33
C PRO A 279 6.58 -1.99 19.31
N GLY A 280 5.75 -2.77 18.66
CA GLY A 280 5.88 -4.24 18.64
C GLY A 280 4.68 -4.96 18.04
N GLY A 281 3.96 -4.31 17.13
CA GLY A 281 2.81 -4.88 16.47
C GLY A 281 1.54 -4.86 17.30
N ARG A 282 0.52 -5.55 16.81
CA ARG A 282 -0.81 -5.68 17.41
C ARG A 282 -1.08 -7.11 17.82
N THR A 283 -1.67 -7.28 18.99
CA THR A 283 -2.14 -8.59 19.46
C THR A 283 -3.65 -8.67 19.33
N LEU A 284 -4.15 -9.75 18.74
CA LEU A 284 -5.57 -10.06 18.64
C LEU A 284 -5.89 -11.34 19.42
N ALA A 285 -6.81 -11.25 20.37
CA ALA A 285 -7.42 -12.43 20.99
C ALA A 285 -8.30 -13.17 19.97
N PRO A 286 -8.67 -14.45 20.24
CA PRO A 286 -9.61 -15.17 19.41
C PRO A 286 -10.90 -14.40 19.17
N GLY A 287 -11.29 -14.28 17.89
CA GLY A 287 -12.49 -13.55 17.45
C GLY A 287 -12.31 -12.02 17.32
N GLU A 288 -11.17 -11.46 17.74
CA GLU A 288 -10.90 -10.03 17.57
C GLU A 288 -10.49 -9.69 16.14
N ARG A 289 -10.71 -8.41 15.79
CA ARG A 289 -10.39 -7.84 14.47
C ARG A 289 -9.70 -6.48 14.61
N HIS A 290 -8.70 -6.24 13.80
CA HIS A 290 -8.06 -4.93 13.61
C HIS A 290 -8.27 -4.46 12.16
N VAL A 291 -8.40 -3.15 11.96
CA VAL A 291 -8.55 -2.54 10.64
C VAL A 291 -7.50 -1.43 10.47
N LEU A 292 -6.63 -1.60 9.49
CA LEU A 292 -5.79 -0.54 8.96
C LEU A 292 -6.48 0.03 7.72
N ALA A 293 -6.75 1.32 7.69
CA ALA A 293 -7.37 1.98 6.55
C ALA A 293 -6.56 3.17 6.07
N ALA A 294 -6.60 3.42 4.75
CA ALA A 294 -6.00 4.61 4.14
C ALA A 294 -6.86 5.12 2.98
N SER A 295 -6.78 6.42 2.73
CA SER A 295 -7.28 7.00 1.48
C SER A 295 -6.22 7.86 0.83
N ILE A 296 -6.11 7.79 -0.49
CA ILE A 296 -5.14 8.51 -1.30
C ILE A 296 -5.89 9.44 -2.25
N GLN A 297 -5.57 10.73 -2.19
CA GLN A 297 -6.15 11.75 -3.05
C GLN A 297 -5.05 12.65 -3.62
N CYS A 298 -4.99 12.76 -4.93
CA CYS A 298 -4.06 13.66 -5.61
C CYS A 298 -4.82 14.85 -6.18
N THR A 299 -4.29 16.06 -5.93
CA THR A 299 -4.81 17.31 -6.45
C THR A 299 -3.73 18.06 -7.20
N LEU A 300 -4.09 18.69 -8.32
CA LEU A 300 -3.19 19.62 -9.02
C LEU A 300 -3.18 20.96 -8.31
N LYS A 301 -2.00 21.56 -8.17
CA LYS A 301 -1.90 22.97 -7.72
C LYS A 301 -2.47 23.86 -8.82
N PRO A 302 -3.20 24.92 -8.46
CA PRO A 302 -3.59 25.94 -9.44
C PRO A 302 -2.34 26.44 -10.17
N ARG A 303 -2.39 26.48 -11.50
CA ARG A 303 -1.33 27.16 -12.26
C ARG A 303 -1.40 28.66 -11.89
N THR A 304 -0.39 29.16 -11.21
CA THR A 304 -0.17 30.60 -11.13
C THR A 304 0.14 31.04 -12.56
N THR A 305 -0.83 31.66 -13.23
CA THR A 305 -0.56 32.41 -14.45
C THR A 305 0.39 33.54 -14.05
N ALA A 306 1.62 33.45 -14.56
CA ALA A 306 2.61 34.52 -14.46
C ALA A 306 2.14 35.71 -15.28
#